data_48544794e4509722dcad3b4bb3a5b959
#
_entry.id   48544794e4509722dcad3b4bb3a5b959
#
_cell.length_a   1.000
_cell.length_b   1.000
_cell.length_c   1.000
_cell.angle_alpha   90.00
_cell.angle_beta   90.00
_cell.angle_gamma   90.00
#
_symmetry.space_group_name_H-M   'P 1'
#
loop_
_entity.id
_entity.type
_entity.pdbx_description
1 polymer ?
#
loop_
_entity_poly.entity_id
_entity_poly.type
_entity_poly.pdbx_seq_one_letter_code
_entity_poly.pdbx_strand_id
1 'polypeptide(L)'
;MATSKKTARKQSATTPTVASKRASATGKAAKVPAVAASKPGVGVGKQGAAAGAVGKKAAASDAASPKTAARKTGGKSATSAAPRVAKQPTKVVAAPAAKKAAAAKKLPIAEQAVHSAATQVGSDELKLGIESAFERRATLTMDEIDGSTRAIVNRVIDGLESGQFRVAEPDGQGGWTVNEWLKKAVLLYFRVNEMAVIDAQPAPFWDKVESRFAGFHEAEFRKAGVRVVPGAVARRGSYFGKDVVLMPSFTNIGAYVGEGSMVDTWATVGSCAQIGKHCHLSGGAGIGGVLEPLQASPTIIEDHCFIGARSEVVEGVVIGHHSVIGMGVFIGQSTRIYNRATGEISYGYVPPYSVVVSGQLPSKDGSHSLYCAVIVKQVDAKTRSKTSVNELLRGLAD
;
A
#
# COMPACT_ATOMS: atom_id res chain seq x y z
N MET A 1 -9.90 -36.84 71.59
CA MET A 1 -8.76 -37.51 72.27
C MET A 1 -7.52 -37.36 71.41
N ALA A 2 -6.47 -36.87 72.09
CA ALA A 2 -5.04 -36.92 71.78
C ALA A 2 -4.58 -36.26 70.49
N THR A 3 -4.03 -35.06 70.46
CA THR A 3 -2.75 -34.47 70.95
C THR A 3 -1.48 -35.18 70.42
N SER A 4 -0.67 -34.45 69.64
CA SER A 4 0.79 -34.25 69.81
C SER A 4 1.36 -33.53 68.57
N LYS A 5 1.79 -32.30 68.61
CA LYS A 5 2.99 -31.58 69.08
C LYS A 5 4.29 -31.91 68.33
N LYS A 6 4.80 -30.80 67.69
CA LYS A 6 6.19 -30.31 67.58
C LYS A 6 7.18 -31.10 66.70
N THR A 7 7.88 -30.46 65.78
CA THR A 7 9.12 -29.74 66.11
C THR A 7 9.59 -28.87 64.93
N ALA A 8 9.98 -27.64 65.23
CA ALA A 8 10.64 -26.72 64.40
C ALA A 8 12.15 -27.04 64.24
N ARG A 9 12.78 -26.86 63.09
CA ARG A 9 14.23 -26.78 62.99
C ARG A 9 14.63 -25.58 62.09
N LYS A 10 15.09 -24.55 62.79
CA LYS A 10 15.89 -23.44 62.22
C LYS A 10 17.24 -23.97 61.73
N GLN A 11 17.68 -23.59 60.58
CA GLN A 11 19.11 -23.41 60.29
C GLN A 11 19.26 -22.20 59.36
N SER A 12 19.92 -21.31 59.83
CA SER A 12 20.68 -20.10 59.63
C SER A 12 21.63 -20.13 58.41
N ALA A 13 21.55 -19.07 57.62
CA ALA A 13 22.60 -18.17 57.17
C ALA A 13 23.89 -18.76 56.58
N THR A 14 24.20 -18.34 55.36
CA THR A 14 25.47 -17.63 55.12
C THR A 14 25.49 -17.05 53.69
N THR A 15 25.62 -15.73 53.62
CA THR A 15 26.00 -14.91 52.46
C THR A 15 27.52 -14.93 52.30
N PRO A 16 28.06 -14.93 51.11
CA PRO A 16 29.39 -14.37 50.88
C PRO A 16 29.30 -13.07 50.11
N THR A 17 29.72 -12.03 50.75
CA THR A 17 30.13 -10.72 50.23
C THR A 17 31.38 -10.90 49.42
N VAL A 18 31.38 -10.45 48.12
CA VAL A 18 32.59 -10.25 47.34
C VAL A 18 32.78 -8.78 47.09
N ALA A 19 33.91 -8.32 47.58
CA ALA A 19 34.36 -6.94 47.56
C ALA A 19 34.70 -6.42 46.18
N SER A 20 34.20 -5.21 45.90
CA SER A 20 34.57 -4.33 44.80
C SER A 20 36.03 -3.88 44.93
N LYS A 21 36.84 -4.10 43.88
CA LYS A 21 38.07 -3.36 43.62
C LYS A 21 37.83 -2.34 42.50
N ARG A 22 37.75 -1.08 42.89
CA ARG A 22 37.89 0.07 42.01
C ARG A 22 39.32 0.10 41.46
N ALA A 23 39.46 0.14 40.15
CA ALA A 23 40.68 0.62 39.50
C ALA A 23 40.29 1.86 38.68
N SER A 24 40.83 3.00 39.09
CA SER A 24 40.81 4.26 38.38
C SER A 24 41.85 4.21 37.26
N ALA A 25 41.43 4.45 36.04
CA ALA A 25 42.33 4.77 34.92
C ALA A 25 41.86 6.05 34.25
N THR A 26 42.64 7.11 34.48
CA THR A 26 42.60 8.36 33.72
C THR A 26 43.14 8.13 32.33
N GLY A 27 42.29 8.35 31.30
CA GLY A 27 42.69 8.28 29.89
C GLY A 27 42.12 9.47 29.12
N LYS A 28 43.02 10.26 28.58
CA LYS A 28 42.86 11.51 27.85
C LYS A 28 41.80 11.48 26.75
N ALA A 29 40.97 12.54 26.74
CA ALA A 29 40.06 12.85 25.64
C ALA A 29 40.84 13.22 24.36
N ALA A 30 40.60 12.49 23.28
CA ALA A 30 41.06 12.86 21.94
C ALA A 30 39.97 13.72 21.27
N LYS A 31 40.33 14.94 20.90
CA LYS A 31 39.51 15.86 20.10
C LYS A 31 39.32 15.32 18.70
N VAL A 32 38.07 15.19 18.25
CA VAL A 32 37.70 14.99 16.85
C VAL A 32 37.49 16.38 16.22
N PRO A 33 38.06 16.69 15.05
CA PRO A 33 37.90 18.00 14.43
C PRO A 33 36.51 18.13 13.77
N ALA A 34 35.90 19.30 13.96
CA ALA A 34 34.67 19.73 13.33
C ALA A 34 34.85 19.90 11.81
N VAL A 35 34.02 19.29 11.01
CA VAL A 35 33.92 19.55 9.57
C VAL A 35 33.00 20.75 9.38
N ALA A 36 33.59 21.82 8.81
CA ALA A 36 32.89 23.06 8.49
C ALA A 36 31.88 22.88 7.35
N ALA A 37 30.66 23.36 7.55
CA ALA A 37 29.63 23.50 6.54
C ALA A 37 30.01 24.66 5.59
N SER A 38 30.25 24.38 4.31
CA SER A 38 30.39 25.37 3.26
C SER A 38 29.05 25.68 2.62
N LYS A 39 28.64 26.95 2.66
CA LYS A 39 27.52 27.54 1.91
C LYS A 39 27.91 27.68 0.43
N PRO A 40 26.99 27.45 -0.52
CA PRO A 40 27.24 27.83 -1.92
C PRO A 40 26.96 29.33 -2.13
N GLY A 41 27.97 30.03 -2.53
CA GLY A 41 27.90 31.44 -2.97
C GLY A 41 27.44 31.52 -4.42
N VAL A 42 26.49 32.43 -4.67
CA VAL A 42 26.07 32.89 -5.99
C VAL A 42 27.15 33.79 -6.58
N GLY A 43 27.69 33.43 -7.71
CA GLY A 43 28.63 34.26 -8.48
C GLY A 43 28.15 34.38 -9.93
N VAL A 44 27.61 35.57 -10.27
CA VAL A 44 27.31 36.00 -11.65
C VAL A 44 28.63 36.48 -12.28
N GLY A 45 29.03 35.87 -13.40
CA GLY A 45 30.18 36.33 -14.19
C GLY A 45 29.82 36.26 -15.69
N LYS A 46 29.59 37.43 -16.30
CA LYS A 46 29.55 37.65 -17.75
C LYS A 46 31.00 37.74 -18.29
N GLN A 47 31.19 37.21 -19.48
CA GLN A 47 32.14 37.56 -20.57
C GLN A 47 32.41 36.29 -21.38
N GLY A 48 32.46 36.22 -22.67
CA GLY A 48 32.60 37.12 -23.79
C GLY A 48 32.97 36.26 -25.01
N ALA A 49 32.51 36.64 -26.15
CA ALA A 49 32.61 35.95 -27.43
C ALA A 49 34.09 35.81 -27.91
N ALA A 50 34.38 34.68 -28.61
CA ALA A 50 35.34 34.72 -29.74
C ALA A 50 35.04 33.55 -30.71
N ALA A 51 34.86 33.92 -31.97
CA ALA A 51 34.68 33.09 -33.11
C ALA A 51 36.00 32.44 -33.59
N GLY A 52 35.92 31.25 -34.15
CA GLY A 52 37.02 30.61 -34.87
C GLY A 52 36.48 29.51 -35.81
N ALA A 53 36.29 29.88 -37.06
CA ALA A 53 35.99 28.97 -38.16
C ALA A 53 37.30 28.37 -38.72
N VAL A 54 37.24 27.16 -39.26
CA VAL A 54 38.06 26.47 -40.28
C VAL A 54 37.87 24.97 -40.04
N GLY A 55 37.47 24.07 -40.93
CA GLY A 55 37.51 23.97 -42.35
C GLY A 55 37.13 22.55 -42.76
N LYS A 56 36.58 22.41 -43.89
CA LYS A 56 36.13 21.23 -44.62
C LYS A 56 37.20 20.11 -44.73
N LYS A 57 36.76 18.83 -44.66
CA LYS A 57 37.05 17.88 -45.75
C LYS A 57 36.15 16.64 -45.65
N ALA A 58 35.53 16.35 -46.77
CA ALA A 58 34.77 15.15 -47.09
C ALA A 58 35.72 13.99 -47.46
N ALA A 59 35.33 12.76 -47.10
CA ALA A 59 35.74 11.57 -47.81
C ALA A 59 34.60 10.54 -47.75
N ALA A 60 34.04 10.26 -48.89
CA ALA A 60 33.14 9.15 -49.18
C ALA A 60 33.97 7.88 -49.34
N SER A 61 33.45 6.74 -48.89
CA SER A 61 33.84 5.44 -49.44
C SER A 61 32.63 4.50 -49.46
N ASP A 62 32.27 4.13 -50.64
CA ASP A 62 31.38 3.04 -51.07
C ASP A 62 31.90 1.68 -50.57
N ALA A 63 30.99 0.77 -50.25
CA ALA A 63 31.10 -0.67 -50.48
C ALA A 63 29.75 -1.34 -50.20
N ALA A 64 28.95 -1.58 -51.22
CA ALA A 64 28.71 -2.83 -51.91
C ALA A 64 28.05 -3.94 -51.08
N SER A 65 26.76 -4.17 -51.39
CA SER A 65 26.01 -5.42 -51.06
C SER A 65 26.45 -6.58 -52.00
N PRO A 66 26.38 -7.83 -51.60
CA PRO A 66 26.28 -8.96 -52.53
C PRO A 66 24.87 -9.56 -52.55
N LYS A 67 24.29 -9.61 -53.71
CA LYS A 67 23.21 -10.49 -54.14
C LYS A 67 23.76 -11.89 -54.35
N THR A 68 23.09 -12.92 -53.88
CA THR A 68 23.15 -14.28 -54.44
C THR A 68 21.82 -14.95 -54.22
N ALA A 69 21.06 -15.11 -55.22
CA ALA A 69 20.86 -16.25 -56.13
C ALA A 69 20.08 -17.42 -55.54
N ALA A 70 18.85 -17.53 -56.02
CA ALA A 70 17.91 -18.62 -55.82
C ALA A 70 18.46 -19.95 -56.43
N ARG A 71 18.36 -21.06 -55.69
CA ARG A 71 18.46 -22.39 -56.24
C ARG A 71 17.22 -23.19 -55.91
N LYS A 72 16.40 -23.49 -56.91
CA LYS A 72 15.32 -24.46 -56.92
C LYS A 72 15.92 -25.86 -56.89
N THR A 73 15.48 -26.68 -55.96
CA THR A 73 15.41 -28.15 -56.17
C THR A 73 14.15 -28.65 -55.47
N GLY A 74 13.31 -29.30 -56.24
CA GLY A 74 12.10 -29.95 -55.83
C GLY A 74 12.39 -31.28 -55.11
N GLY A 75 11.55 -31.67 -54.19
CA GLY A 75 11.59 -32.96 -53.52
C GLY A 75 10.29 -33.22 -52.79
N LYS A 76 9.63 -34.25 -53.18
CA LYS A 76 8.27 -34.74 -52.93
C LYS A 76 7.89 -34.86 -51.45
N SER A 77 6.65 -34.48 -51.17
CA SER A 77 5.62 -35.04 -50.32
C SER A 77 5.96 -36.29 -49.47
N ALA A 78 5.82 -36.12 -48.15
CA ALA A 78 5.36 -37.19 -47.25
C ALA A 78 4.44 -36.61 -46.20
N THR A 79 3.16 -36.90 -46.32
CA THR A 79 2.08 -36.66 -45.39
C THR A 79 2.28 -37.50 -44.14
N SER A 80 2.48 -36.87 -43.00
CA SER A 80 2.37 -37.50 -41.67
C SER A 80 1.21 -36.86 -40.95
N ALA A 81 0.16 -37.66 -40.80
CA ALA A 81 -1.08 -37.28 -40.10
C ALA A 81 -0.83 -37.24 -38.60
N ALA A 82 -1.16 -36.12 -37.98
CA ALA A 82 -1.26 -36.01 -36.53
C ALA A 82 -2.55 -36.66 -36.03
N PRO A 83 -2.54 -37.34 -34.87
CA PRO A 83 -3.74 -38.01 -34.35
C PRO A 83 -4.74 -37.01 -33.83
N ARG A 84 -5.97 -37.08 -34.31
CA ARG A 84 -7.17 -36.40 -33.79
C ARG A 84 -7.44 -36.94 -32.38
N VAL A 85 -7.29 -36.05 -31.38
CA VAL A 85 -7.84 -36.28 -30.03
C VAL A 85 -9.34 -36.05 -30.08
N ALA A 86 -10.10 -37.11 -29.82
CA ALA A 86 -11.56 -37.08 -29.74
C ALA A 86 -11.99 -36.24 -28.54
N LYS A 87 -12.84 -35.23 -28.79
CA LYS A 87 -13.57 -34.47 -27.77
C LYS A 87 -14.64 -35.36 -27.15
N GLN A 88 -14.46 -35.81 -25.92
CA GLN A 88 -15.52 -36.33 -25.11
C GLN A 88 -16.31 -35.15 -24.49
N PRO A 89 -17.66 -35.18 -24.43
CA PRO A 89 -18.45 -34.17 -23.77
C PRO A 89 -18.38 -34.38 -22.26
N THR A 90 -17.73 -33.46 -21.54
CA THR A 90 -17.82 -33.38 -20.08
C THR A 90 -19.23 -32.96 -19.68
N LYS A 91 -19.97 -33.90 -19.05
CA LYS A 91 -21.20 -33.63 -18.33
C LYS A 91 -20.95 -32.58 -17.26
N VAL A 92 -21.55 -31.40 -17.43
CA VAL A 92 -21.63 -30.38 -16.37
C VAL A 92 -22.60 -30.92 -15.32
N VAL A 93 -22.06 -31.30 -14.17
CA VAL A 93 -22.85 -31.61 -12.98
C VAL A 93 -23.30 -30.28 -12.39
N ALA A 94 -24.59 -30.01 -12.40
CA ALA A 94 -25.19 -28.85 -11.76
C ALA A 94 -24.91 -28.88 -10.25
N ALA A 95 -24.36 -27.80 -9.72
CA ALA A 95 -24.15 -27.59 -8.29
C ALA A 95 -25.53 -27.53 -7.58
N PRO A 96 -25.65 -28.09 -6.37
CA PRO A 96 -26.89 -28.03 -5.61
C PRO A 96 -27.18 -26.59 -5.17
N ALA A 97 -28.48 -26.22 -5.32
CA ALA A 97 -29.02 -24.90 -4.97
C ALA A 97 -28.62 -24.46 -3.56
N ALA A 98 -28.07 -23.25 -3.47
CA ALA A 98 -27.70 -22.59 -2.22
C ALA A 98 -28.92 -22.50 -1.29
N LYS A 99 -28.81 -23.10 -0.12
CA LYS A 99 -29.77 -22.92 0.99
C LYS A 99 -29.78 -21.42 1.35
N LYS A 100 -30.97 -20.83 1.43
CA LYS A 100 -31.24 -19.48 1.87
C LYS A 100 -30.43 -19.17 3.15
N ALA A 101 -29.57 -18.18 3.08
CA ALA A 101 -28.90 -17.62 4.24
C ALA A 101 -29.97 -17.10 5.22
N ALA A 102 -29.88 -17.53 6.47
CA ALA A 102 -30.74 -17.04 7.54
C ALA A 102 -30.48 -15.53 7.69
N ALA A 103 -31.54 -14.73 7.56
CA ALA A 103 -31.51 -13.30 7.76
C ALA A 103 -31.03 -13.03 9.20
N ALA A 104 -29.90 -12.35 9.35
CA ALA A 104 -29.43 -11.85 10.62
C ALA A 104 -30.52 -10.90 11.19
N LYS A 105 -31.04 -11.19 12.37
CA LYS A 105 -31.97 -10.32 13.07
C LYS A 105 -31.32 -8.96 13.27
N LYS A 106 -31.84 -7.92 12.62
CA LYS A 106 -31.48 -6.52 12.92
C LYS A 106 -31.86 -6.22 14.36
N LEU A 107 -30.92 -5.69 15.14
CA LEU A 107 -31.18 -5.19 16.47
C LEU A 107 -32.24 -4.06 16.42
N PRO A 108 -33.07 -3.88 17.46
CA PRO A 108 -34.02 -2.78 17.56
C PRO A 108 -33.31 -1.41 17.43
N ILE A 109 -33.97 -0.44 16.79
CA ILE A 109 -33.40 0.89 16.52
C ILE A 109 -32.87 1.59 17.79
N ALA A 110 -33.54 1.37 18.94
CA ALA A 110 -33.09 1.92 20.22
C ALA A 110 -31.76 1.31 20.71
N GLU A 111 -31.58 0.00 20.55
CA GLU A 111 -30.30 -0.67 20.90
C GLU A 111 -29.16 -0.30 19.95
N GLN A 112 -29.47 -0.06 18.67
CA GLN A 112 -28.49 0.45 17.71
C GLN A 112 -28.04 1.88 18.07
N ALA A 113 -28.96 2.73 18.50
CA ALA A 113 -28.65 4.11 18.90
C ALA A 113 -27.79 4.15 20.18
N VAL A 114 -28.12 3.32 21.18
CA VAL A 114 -27.33 3.24 22.44
C VAL A 114 -25.94 2.64 22.17
N HIS A 115 -25.83 1.62 21.34
CA HIS A 115 -24.54 1.03 20.96
C HIS A 115 -23.68 2.02 20.17
N SER A 116 -24.29 2.76 19.24
CA SER A 116 -23.63 3.83 18.47
C SER A 116 -23.13 4.96 19.38
N ALA A 117 -23.96 5.42 20.33
CA ALA A 117 -23.58 6.49 21.26
C ALA A 117 -22.44 6.07 22.21
N ALA A 118 -22.48 4.84 22.76
CA ALA A 118 -21.40 4.32 23.61
C ALA A 118 -20.08 4.15 22.84
N THR A 119 -20.16 3.75 21.57
CA THR A 119 -18.98 3.64 20.69
C THR A 119 -18.41 5.01 20.39
N GLN A 120 -19.25 6.02 20.16
CA GLN A 120 -18.83 7.39 19.88
C GLN A 120 -18.12 8.03 21.08
N VAL A 121 -18.67 7.90 22.29
CA VAL A 121 -18.02 8.42 23.52
C VAL A 121 -16.63 7.81 23.68
N GLY A 122 -16.51 6.49 23.50
CA GLY A 122 -15.19 5.83 23.57
C GLY A 122 -14.20 6.29 22.49
N SER A 123 -14.69 6.65 21.29
CA SER A 123 -13.83 7.15 20.21
C SER A 123 -13.33 8.57 20.50
N ASP A 124 -14.16 9.44 21.09
CA ASP A 124 -13.79 10.80 21.41
C ASP A 124 -12.72 10.86 22.52
N GLU A 125 -12.83 10.01 23.54
CA GLU A 125 -11.79 9.87 24.54
C GLU A 125 -10.45 9.42 23.98
N LEU A 126 -10.47 8.42 23.08
CA LEU A 126 -9.27 7.94 22.40
C LEU A 126 -8.65 9.06 21.55
N LYS A 127 -9.48 9.81 20.80
CA LYS A 127 -9.03 10.94 20.00
C LYS A 127 -8.34 12.00 20.86
N LEU A 128 -8.96 12.42 21.96
CA LEU A 128 -8.36 13.38 22.90
C LEU A 128 -7.03 12.87 23.49
N GLY A 129 -6.94 11.60 23.85
CA GLY A 129 -5.73 10.98 24.34
C GLY A 129 -4.61 10.97 23.30
N ILE A 130 -4.91 10.62 22.04
CA ILE A 130 -3.96 10.65 20.93
C ILE A 130 -3.49 12.06 20.62
N GLU A 131 -4.42 13.04 20.53
CA GLU A 131 -4.09 14.44 20.27
C GLU A 131 -3.13 14.99 21.36
N SER A 132 -3.47 14.77 22.63
CA SER A 132 -2.63 15.19 23.76
C SER A 132 -1.24 14.52 23.75
N ALA A 133 -1.17 13.23 23.47
CA ALA A 133 0.11 12.52 23.38
C ALA A 133 0.94 12.99 22.18
N PHE A 134 0.29 13.27 21.06
CA PHE A 134 0.97 13.72 19.85
C PHE A 134 1.58 15.13 20.01
N GLU A 135 0.86 16.06 20.64
CA GLU A 135 1.40 17.40 20.95
C GLU A 135 2.66 17.32 21.84
N ARG A 136 2.68 16.38 22.78
CA ARG A 136 3.81 16.15 23.68
C ARG A 136 4.84 15.14 23.19
N ARG A 137 4.72 14.63 21.95
CA ARG A 137 5.51 13.49 21.42
C ARG A 137 7.03 13.64 21.54
N ALA A 138 7.54 14.89 21.52
CA ALA A 138 8.98 15.16 21.65
C ALA A 138 9.47 15.04 23.11
N THR A 139 8.58 15.24 24.07
CA THR A 139 8.90 15.30 25.51
C THR A 139 8.34 14.13 26.31
N LEU A 140 7.64 13.17 25.67
CA LEU A 140 7.12 11.99 26.34
C LEU A 140 8.25 11.22 27.03
N THR A 141 8.11 11.02 28.32
CA THR A 141 8.99 10.17 29.12
C THR A 141 8.67 8.68 28.92
N MET A 142 9.60 7.79 29.28
CA MET A 142 9.36 6.35 29.22
C MET A 142 8.21 5.92 30.14
N ASP A 143 8.10 6.52 31.33
CA ASP A 143 7.01 6.23 32.28
C ASP A 143 5.64 6.59 31.69
N GLU A 144 5.53 7.74 30.97
CA GLU A 144 4.29 8.13 30.28
C GLU A 144 3.98 7.21 29.09
N ILE A 145 5.01 6.75 28.37
CA ILE A 145 4.87 5.80 27.28
C ILE A 145 4.38 4.46 27.79
N ASP A 146 4.99 3.92 28.83
CA ASP A 146 4.67 2.60 29.37
C ASP A 146 3.38 2.59 30.22
N GLY A 147 2.97 3.76 30.73
CA GLY A 147 1.71 3.93 31.44
C GLY A 147 0.49 3.92 30.49
N SER A 148 -0.05 5.11 30.21
CA SER A 148 -1.31 5.23 29.48
C SER A 148 -1.14 5.36 27.96
N THR A 149 -0.03 5.97 27.48
CA THR A 149 0.11 6.33 26.06
C THR A 149 0.15 5.10 25.16
N ARG A 150 0.96 4.09 25.51
CA ARG A 150 1.05 2.84 24.75
C ARG A 150 -0.30 2.11 24.66
N ALA A 151 -1.03 2.07 25.77
CA ALA A 151 -2.34 1.42 25.81
C ALA A 151 -3.36 2.11 24.89
N ILE A 152 -3.42 3.45 24.91
CA ILE A 152 -4.31 4.24 24.05
C ILE A 152 -3.92 4.04 22.58
N VAL A 153 -2.65 4.15 22.24
CA VAL A 153 -2.15 3.96 20.87
C VAL A 153 -2.50 2.56 20.37
N ASN A 154 -2.19 1.50 21.14
CA ASN A 154 -2.51 0.14 20.74
C ASN A 154 -4.02 -0.05 20.50
N ARG A 155 -4.87 0.50 21.37
CA ARG A 155 -6.34 0.42 21.20
C ARG A 155 -6.82 1.07 19.91
N VAL A 156 -6.19 2.17 19.49
CA VAL A 156 -6.49 2.81 18.20
C VAL A 156 -6.01 1.95 17.03
N ILE A 157 -4.81 1.36 17.12
CA ILE A 157 -4.29 0.46 16.09
C ILE A 157 -5.17 -0.79 15.95
N ASP A 158 -5.65 -1.37 17.06
CA ASP A 158 -6.60 -2.48 17.05
C ASP A 158 -7.95 -2.07 16.41
N GLY A 159 -8.38 -0.83 16.64
CA GLY A 159 -9.56 -0.24 15.98
C GLY A 159 -9.38 -0.07 14.47
N LEU A 160 -8.20 0.35 14.01
CA LEU A 160 -7.85 0.36 12.58
C LEU A 160 -7.86 -1.04 11.99
N GLU A 161 -7.25 -1.99 12.70
CA GLU A 161 -7.11 -3.38 12.27
C GLU A 161 -8.44 -4.13 12.19
N SER A 162 -9.39 -3.81 13.08
CA SER A 162 -10.75 -4.37 13.07
C SER A 162 -11.69 -3.68 12.09
N GLY A 163 -11.32 -2.54 11.52
CA GLY A 163 -12.17 -1.71 10.69
C GLY A 163 -13.17 -0.86 11.48
N GLN A 164 -13.05 -0.79 12.80
CA GLN A 164 -13.82 0.13 13.65
C GLN A 164 -13.47 1.60 13.34
N PHE A 165 -12.20 1.86 13.06
CA PHE A 165 -11.69 3.15 12.62
C PHE A 165 -11.16 3.07 11.20
N ARG A 166 -11.29 4.16 10.46
CA ARG A 166 -10.78 4.28 9.10
C ARG A 166 -10.12 5.65 8.91
N VAL A 167 -8.92 5.67 8.32
CA VAL A 167 -8.14 6.92 8.15
C VAL A 167 -8.83 7.91 7.24
N ALA A 168 -9.56 7.45 6.24
CA ALA A 168 -10.47 8.30 5.47
C ALA A 168 -11.77 7.56 5.17
N GLU A 169 -12.88 8.26 5.25
CA GLU A 169 -14.23 7.74 5.08
C GLU A 169 -15.00 8.59 4.05
N PRO A 170 -15.89 7.97 3.25
CA PRO A 170 -16.77 8.73 2.37
C PRO A 170 -17.63 9.72 3.19
N ASP A 171 -17.72 10.97 2.75
CA ASP A 171 -18.49 12.02 3.42
C ASP A 171 -20.00 12.00 3.09
N GLY A 172 -20.43 11.06 2.23
CA GLY A 172 -21.80 10.96 1.75
C GLY A 172 -22.22 12.01 0.71
N GLN A 173 -21.29 12.91 0.34
CA GLN A 173 -21.50 13.95 -0.67
C GLN A 173 -20.63 13.77 -1.92
N GLY A 174 -19.99 12.61 -2.02
CA GLY A 174 -19.07 12.25 -3.11
C GLY A 174 -17.61 12.63 -2.85
N GLY A 175 -17.28 13.09 -1.64
CA GLY A 175 -15.94 13.37 -1.16
C GLY A 175 -15.51 12.41 -0.04
N TRP A 176 -14.41 12.77 0.62
CA TRP A 176 -13.77 11.99 1.67
C TRP A 176 -13.39 12.84 2.86
N THR A 177 -13.75 12.40 4.06
CA THR A 177 -13.31 13.00 5.32
C THR A 177 -12.07 12.27 5.82
N VAL A 178 -11.01 13.01 6.12
CA VAL A 178 -9.75 12.46 6.66
C VAL A 178 -9.74 12.57 8.18
N ASN A 179 -9.53 11.45 8.85
CA ASN A 179 -9.39 11.34 10.29
C ASN A 179 -7.90 11.51 10.68
N GLU A 180 -7.40 12.75 10.72
CA GLU A 180 -5.99 13.07 10.98
C GLU A 180 -5.48 12.48 12.30
N TRP A 181 -6.33 12.43 13.34
CA TRP A 181 -5.97 11.87 14.63
C TRP A 181 -5.53 10.39 14.55
N LEU A 182 -6.07 9.62 13.58
CA LEU A 182 -5.65 8.24 13.34
C LEU A 182 -4.24 8.18 12.73
N LYS A 183 -3.88 9.13 11.87
CA LYS A 183 -2.52 9.26 11.34
C LYS A 183 -1.53 9.62 12.46
N LYS A 184 -1.94 10.50 13.40
CA LYS A 184 -1.17 10.82 14.61
C LYS A 184 -0.96 9.56 15.47
N ALA A 185 -1.97 8.72 15.63
CA ALA A 185 -1.85 7.45 16.34
C ALA A 185 -0.84 6.50 15.67
N VAL A 186 -0.85 6.39 14.34
CA VAL A 186 0.13 5.60 13.58
C VAL A 186 1.56 6.13 13.80
N LEU A 187 1.76 7.45 13.78
CA LEU A 187 3.08 8.04 14.07
C LEU A 187 3.53 7.78 15.52
N LEU A 188 2.61 7.91 16.47
CA LEU A 188 2.88 7.58 17.87
C LEU A 188 3.23 6.10 18.05
N TYR A 189 2.63 5.19 17.26
CA TYR A 189 2.94 3.77 17.32
C TYR A 189 4.43 3.49 17.11
N PHE A 190 5.07 4.16 16.14
CA PHE A 190 6.51 4.07 15.93
C PHE A 190 7.33 4.67 17.08
N ARG A 191 6.75 5.62 17.83
CA ARG A 191 7.41 6.27 18.97
C ARG A 191 7.35 5.43 20.23
N VAL A 192 6.20 4.78 20.49
CA VAL A 192 5.96 4.02 21.72
C VAL A 192 6.46 2.56 21.66
N ASN A 193 6.80 2.06 20.47
CA ASN A 193 7.33 0.71 20.31
C ASN A 193 8.83 0.75 20.02
N GLU A 194 9.53 -0.22 20.58
CA GLU A 194 10.95 -0.44 20.32
C GLU A 194 11.13 -1.44 19.18
N MET A 195 12.34 -1.49 18.66
CA MET A 195 12.75 -2.52 17.70
C MET A 195 12.73 -3.88 18.40
N ALA A 196 12.13 -4.88 17.77
CA ALA A 196 12.06 -6.24 18.25
C ALA A 196 12.37 -7.25 17.15
N VAL A 197 12.84 -8.43 17.57
CA VAL A 197 12.93 -9.57 16.64
C VAL A 197 11.53 -10.09 16.39
N ILE A 198 11.17 -10.20 15.12
CA ILE A 198 9.92 -10.80 14.66
C ILE A 198 10.27 -12.15 14.04
N ASP A 199 9.89 -13.23 14.70
CA ASP A 199 10.12 -14.58 14.20
C ASP A 199 9.31 -14.84 12.94
N ALA A 200 9.99 -15.24 11.89
CA ALA A 200 9.38 -15.58 10.60
C ALA A 200 10.25 -16.57 9.81
N GLN A 201 9.65 -17.21 8.83
CA GLN A 201 10.36 -18.10 7.91
C GLN A 201 10.53 -17.39 6.55
N PRO A 202 11.68 -17.50 5.87
CA PRO A 202 12.85 -18.33 6.21
C PRO A 202 13.86 -17.67 7.16
N ALA A 203 13.65 -16.41 7.55
CA ALA A 203 14.55 -15.67 8.43
C ALA A 203 13.76 -14.67 9.30
N PRO A 204 14.23 -14.35 10.51
CA PRO A 204 13.62 -13.34 11.37
C PRO A 204 13.77 -11.94 10.78
N PHE A 205 12.86 -11.05 11.17
CA PHE A 205 12.95 -9.61 10.88
C PHE A 205 13.28 -8.81 12.14
N TRP A 206 13.69 -7.55 11.95
CA TRP A 206 13.98 -6.60 13.01
C TRP A 206 13.19 -5.31 12.75
N ASP A 207 12.05 -5.13 13.41
CA ASP A 207 11.15 -3.99 13.17
C ASP A 207 10.35 -3.62 14.43
N LYS A 208 9.70 -2.47 14.39
CA LYS A 208 8.76 -1.97 15.41
C LYS A 208 7.32 -2.44 15.20
N VAL A 209 6.98 -2.83 13.99
CA VAL A 209 5.60 -3.17 13.58
C VAL A 209 5.54 -4.65 13.23
N GLU A 210 4.87 -5.40 14.06
CA GLU A 210 4.66 -6.82 13.86
C GLU A 210 3.73 -7.14 12.68
N SER A 211 3.66 -8.41 12.31
CA SER A 211 2.73 -8.88 11.28
C SER A 211 1.30 -8.75 11.76
N ARG A 212 0.39 -8.33 10.86
CA ARG A 212 -1.07 -8.36 11.06
C ARG A 212 -1.59 -9.75 11.43
N PHE A 213 -0.91 -10.77 10.95
CA PHE A 213 -1.30 -12.17 11.13
C PHE A 213 -0.43 -12.90 12.16
N ALA A 214 0.32 -12.17 13.01
CA ALA A 214 1.09 -12.76 14.08
C ALA A 214 0.17 -13.58 15.00
N GLY A 215 0.54 -14.84 15.27
CA GLY A 215 -0.24 -15.73 16.12
C GLY A 215 -1.55 -16.25 15.53
N PHE A 216 -1.86 -16.00 14.25
CA PHE A 216 -3.04 -16.56 13.61
C PHE A 216 -2.87 -18.06 13.37
N HIS A 217 -3.90 -18.81 13.71
CA HIS A 217 -4.13 -20.20 13.35
C HIS A 217 -5.34 -20.33 12.42
N GLU A 218 -5.74 -21.55 12.09
CA GLU A 218 -6.84 -21.79 11.14
C GLU A 218 -8.16 -21.10 11.54
N ALA A 219 -8.49 -21.06 12.83
CA ALA A 219 -9.71 -20.46 13.32
C ALA A 219 -9.77 -18.95 13.08
N GLU A 220 -8.65 -18.25 13.31
CA GLU A 220 -8.52 -16.80 13.09
C GLU A 220 -8.59 -16.46 11.62
N PHE A 221 -7.91 -17.23 10.74
CA PHE A 221 -8.00 -17.04 9.29
C PHE A 221 -9.41 -17.29 8.76
N ARG A 222 -10.11 -18.34 9.23
CA ARG A 222 -11.50 -18.60 8.87
C ARG A 222 -12.43 -17.47 9.32
N LYS A 223 -12.22 -16.94 10.53
CA LYS A 223 -12.98 -15.80 11.04
C LYS A 223 -12.72 -14.52 10.27
N ALA A 224 -11.47 -14.22 9.95
CA ALA A 224 -11.09 -13.06 9.14
C ALA A 224 -11.61 -13.18 7.70
N GLY A 225 -11.77 -14.39 7.17
CA GLY A 225 -12.27 -14.64 5.84
C GLY A 225 -11.33 -14.17 4.73
N VAL A 226 -10.02 -14.11 4.99
CA VAL A 226 -9.00 -13.65 4.04
C VAL A 226 -8.16 -14.82 3.53
N ARG A 227 -7.64 -14.67 2.32
CA ARG A 227 -6.64 -15.58 1.75
C ARG A 227 -5.29 -14.89 1.72
N VAL A 228 -4.31 -15.43 2.44
CA VAL A 228 -2.95 -14.89 2.51
C VAL A 228 -2.00 -15.90 1.90
N VAL A 229 -1.37 -15.54 0.78
CA VAL A 229 -0.44 -16.40 0.05
C VAL A 229 0.95 -16.26 0.69
N PRO A 230 1.75 -17.36 0.79
CA PRO A 230 3.10 -17.28 1.33
C PRO A 230 3.92 -16.18 0.66
N GLY A 231 4.58 -15.34 1.46
CA GLY A 231 5.33 -14.16 1.00
C GLY A 231 4.53 -12.85 0.99
N ALA A 232 3.23 -12.87 1.30
CA ALA A 232 2.47 -11.66 1.56
C ALA A 232 2.88 -11.06 2.91
N VAL A 233 3.16 -9.76 2.93
CA VAL A 233 3.47 -8.99 4.13
C VAL A 233 2.34 -8.01 4.42
N ALA A 234 1.71 -8.15 5.57
CA ALA A 234 0.72 -7.21 6.08
C ALA A 234 1.17 -6.75 7.47
N ARG A 235 1.32 -5.45 7.66
CA ARG A 235 1.74 -4.87 8.94
C ARG A 235 0.54 -4.68 9.85
N ARG A 236 0.72 -4.83 11.17
CA ARG A 236 -0.29 -4.55 12.19
C ARG A 236 -0.93 -3.17 11.96
N GLY A 237 -2.22 -3.05 12.26
CA GLY A 237 -2.99 -1.85 11.99
C GLY A 237 -3.48 -1.72 10.54
N SER A 238 -3.25 -2.71 9.66
CA SER A 238 -3.90 -2.80 8.36
C SER A 238 -5.20 -3.58 8.44
N TYR A 239 -6.24 -3.12 7.75
CA TYR A 239 -7.55 -3.75 7.68
C TYR A 239 -7.75 -4.49 6.36
N PHE A 240 -8.34 -5.67 6.45
CA PHE A 240 -8.77 -6.46 5.30
C PHE A 240 -10.22 -6.91 5.47
N GLY A 241 -11.05 -6.54 4.51
CA GLY A 241 -12.43 -7.02 4.42
C GLY A 241 -12.49 -8.51 4.10
N LYS A 242 -13.70 -9.07 4.22
CA LYS A 242 -13.95 -10.46 3.89
C LYS A 242 -13.64 -10.75 2.42
N ASP A 243 -13.20 -11.96 2.13
CA ASP A 243 -12.85 -12.44 0.78
C ASP A 243 -11.71 -11.65 0.09
N VAL A 244 -10.93 -10.86 0.87
CA VAL A 244 -9.70 -10.25 0.37
C VAL A 244 -8.64 -11.33 0.10
N VAL A 245 -7.96 -11.19 -1.03
CA VAL A 245 -6.83 -12.04 -1.41
C VAL A 245 -5.54 -11.20 -1.41
N LEU A 246 -4.58 -11.63 -0.60
CA LEU A 246 -3.22 -11.10 -0.61
C LEU A 246 -2.31 -12.12 -1.30
N MET A 247 -1.89 -11.84 -2.53
CA MET A 247 -0.76 -12.52 -3.16
C MET A 247 0.54 -12.08 -2.48
N PRO A 248 1.73 -12.60 -2.81
CA PRO A 248 2.98 -12.05 -2.30
C PRO A 248 3.08 -10.56 -2.59
N SER A 249 2.71 -9.74 -1.63
CA SER A 249 2.47 -8.31 -1.75
C SER A 249 2.81 -7.62 -0.42
N PHE A 250 2.76 -6.30 -0.38
CA PHE A 250 3.03 -5.54 0.83
C PHE A 250 1.87 -4.60 1.16
N THR A 251 1.33 -4.69 2.40
CA THR A 251 0.32 -3.76 2.91
C THR A 251 0.81 -3.14 4.21
N ASN A 252 0.87 -1.81 4.25
CA ASN A 252 1.44 -1.06 5.36
C ASN A 252 0.39 -0.71 6.43
N ILE A 253 0.87 -0.29 7.61
CA ILE A 253 0.06 0.15 8.75
C ILE A 253 -0.92 1.26 8.36
N GLY A 254 -2.14 1.21 8.88
CA GLY A 254 -3.20 2.18 8.60
C GLY A 254 -3.89 2.01 7.25
N ALA A 255 -3.40 1.11 6.38
CA ALA A 255 -4.04 0.80 5.11
C ALA A 255 -5.37 0.08 5.32
N TYR A 256 -6.33 0.36 4.45
CA TYR A 256 -7.64 -0.28 4.41
C TYR A 256 -7.85 -0.96 3.05
N VAL A 257 -8.19 -2.24 3.04
CA VAL A 257 -8.52 -3.00 1.83
C VAL A 257 -9.92 -3.58 1.97
N GLY A 258 -10.85 -3.10 1.15
CA GLY A 258 -12.27 -3.46 1.18
C GLY A 258 -12.54 -4.89 0.70
N GLU A 259 -13.71 -5.38 1.08
CA GLU A 259 -14.22 -6.73 0.80
C GLU A 259 -14.05 -7.14 -0.67
N GLY A 260 -13.66 -8.40 -0.91
CA GLY A 260 -13.57 -9.00 -2.26
C GLY A 260 -12.44 -8.43 -3.13
N SER A 261 -11.56 -7.59 -2.58
CA SER A 261 -10.45 -7.02 -3.32
C SER A 261 -9.23 -7.94 -3.36
N MET A 262 -8.42 -7.79 -4.40
CA MET A 262 -7.15 -8.51 -4.56
C MET A 262 -5.97 -7.54 -4.59
N VAL A 263 -4.98 -7.81 -3.76
CA VAL A 263 -3.65 -7.22 -3.84
C VAL A 263 -2.74 -8.25 -4.47
N ASP A 264 -2.46 -8.10 -5.77
CA ASP A 264 -1.78 -9.11 -6.57
C ASP A 264 -0.26 -9.08 -6.34
N THR A 265 0.45 -9.98 -7.01
CA THR A 265 1.88 -10.27 -6.81
C THR A 265 2.74 -9.01 -6.96
N TRP A 266 3.51 -8.71 -5.90
CA TRP A 266 4.39 -7.54 -5.79
C TRP A 266 3.66 -6.18 -5.82
N ALA A 267 2.33 -6.15 -5.69
CA ALA A 267 1.62 -4.89 -5.48
C ALA A 267 1.85 -4.38 -4.06
N THR A 268 1.76 -3.06 -3.90
CA THR A 268 2.00 -2.37 -2.63
C THR A 268 0.79 -1.49 -2.29
N VAL A 269 0.34 -1.57 -1.03
CA VAL A 269 -0.61 -0.63 -0.44
C VAL A 269 0.12 0.13 0.67
N GLY A 270 0.38 1.40 0.42
CA GLY A 270 1.14 2.28 1.31
C GLY A 270 0.40 2.63 2.59
N SER A 271 1.11 3.24 3.54
CA SER A 271 0.54 3.64 4.83
C SER A 271 -0.71 4.50 4.66
N CYS A 272 -1.77 4.13 5.34
CA CYS A 272 -3.04 4.87 5.34
C CYS A 272 -3.79 4.90 4.00
N ALA A 273 -3.29 4.27 2.93
CA ALA A 273 -4.01 4.19 1.66
C ALA A 273 -5.34 3.44 1.81
N GLN A 274 -6.35 3.86 1.05
CA GLN A 274 -7.71 3.35 1.15
C GLN A 274 -8.12 2.67 -0.15
N ILE A 275 -8.31 1.36 -0.10
CA ILE A 275 -8.78 0.56 -1.22
C ILE A 275 -10.23 0.17 -0.95
N GLY A 276 -11.11 0.47 -1.89
CA GLY A 276 -12.52 0.11 -1.86
C GLY A 276 -12.77 -1.39 -2.01
N LYS A 277 -14.03 -1.74 -2.18
CA LYS A 277 -14.47 -3.13 -2.36
C LYS A 277 -14.29 -3.59 -3.80
N HIS A 278 -14.07 -4.91 -3.97
CA HIS A 278 -13.98 -5.54 -5.29
C HIS A 278 -12.98 -4.89 -6.25
N CYS A 279 -11.90 -4.33 -5.70
CA CYS A 279 -10.80 -3.78 -6.45
C CYS A 279 -9.79 -4.86 -6.83
N HIS A 280 -9.12 -4.67 -7.95
CA HIS A 280 -7.98 -5.50 -8.33
C HIS A 280 -6.76 -4.60 -8.53
N LEU A 281 -5.79 -4.72 -7.64
CA LEU A 281 -4.47 -4.11 -7.81
C LEU A 281 -3.58 -5.15 -8.48
N SER A 282 -3.30 -4.97 -9.77
CA SER A 282 -2.56 -5.96 -10.58
C SER A 282 -1.09 -6.03 -10.18
N GLY A 283 -0.38 -7.03 -10.70
CA GLY A 283 1.00 -7.33 -10.35
C GLY A 283 1.93 -6.12 -10.38
N GLY A 284 2.57 -5.84 -9.25
CA GLY A 284 3.50 -4.73 -9.09
C GLY A 284 2.87 -3.34 -9.18
N ALA A 285 1.55 -3.20 -9.07
CA ALA A 285 0.92 -1.89 -8.91
C ALA A 285 1.27 -1.29 -7.55
N GLY A 286 1.58 0.00 -7.50
CA GLY A 286 1.89 0.73 -6.28
C GLY A 286 0.81 1.73 -5.94
N ILE A 287 0.25 1.62 -4.73
CA ILE A 287 -0.62 2.62 -4.15
C ILE A 287 0.15 3.32 -3.05
N GLY A 288 0.48 4.59 -3.28
CA GLY A 288 1.32 5.37 -2.39
C GLY A 288 0.67 5.60 -1.03
N GLY A 289 1.51 5.58 0.01
CA GLY A 289 1.11 5.95 1.35
C GLY A 289 1.25 7.45 1.57
N VAL A 290 0.30 8.05 2.28
CA VAL A 290 0.37 9.46 2.70
C VAL A 290 0.16 9.51 4.22
N LEU A 291 1.20 9.14 4.97
CA LEU A 291 1.21 9.27 6.42
C LEU A 291 1.53 10.72 6.82
N GLU A 292 2.50 11.31 6.17
CA GLU A 292 2.92 12.71 6.33
C GLU A 292 2.90 13.43 4.97
N PRO A 293 2.47 14.71 4.93
CA PRO A 293 1.97 15.51 6.05
C PRO A 293 0.59 15.06 6.52
N LEU A 294 0.26 15.32 7.81
CA LEU A 294 -0.96 14.82 8.46
C LEU A 294 -2.24 15.24 7.75
N GLN A 295 -2.31 16.51 7.33
CA GLN A 295 -3.47 17.10 6.67
C GLN A 295 -3.69 16.60 5.24
N ALA A 296 -2.69 15.98 4.60
CA ALA A 296 -2.85 15.48 3.24
C ALA A 296 -3.79 14.27 3.20
N SER A 297 -4.66 14.22 2.21
CA SER A 297 -5.52 13.06 1.98
C SER A 297 -4.68 11.83 1.68
N PRO A 298 -5.05 10.64 2.18
CA PRO A 298 -4.44 9.42 1.72
C PRO A 298 -4.81 9.14 0.27
N THR A 299 -4.02 8.30 -0.41
CA THR A 299 -4.39 7.80 -1.74
C THR A 299 -5.61 6.89 -1.62
N ILE A 300 -6.59 7.11 -2.49
CA ILE A 300 -7.89 6.44 -2.43
C ILE A 300 -8.20 5.78 -3.77
N ILE A 301 -8.49 4.50 -3.74
CA ILE A 301 -9.04 3.73 -4.85
C ILE A 301 -10.45 3.34 -4.45
N GLU A 302 -11.46 3.90 -5.10
CA GLU A 302 -12.86 3.60 -4.79
C GLU A 302 -13.27 2.21 -5.27
N ASP A 303 -14.51 1.81 -4.96
CA ASP A 303 -15.02 0.46 -5.22
C ASP A 303 -14.95 0.06 -6.70
N HIS A 304 -14.75 -1.25 -6.96
CA HIS A 304 -14.78 -1.87 -8.28
C HIS A 304 -13.75 -1.35 -9.28
N CYS A 305 -12.66 -0.74 -8.80
CA CYS A 305 -11.57 -0.28 -9.65
C CYS A 305 -10.63 -1.42 -10.06
N PHE A 306 -10.04 -1.28 -11.24
CA PHE A 306 -8.95 -2.11 -11.71
C PHE A 306 -7.71 -1.23 -11.91
N ILE A 307 -6.62 -1.54 -11.23
CA ILE A 307 -5.34 -0.84 -11.37
C ILE A 307 -4.38 -1.78 -12.10
N GLY A 308 -4.01 -1.40 -13.31
CA GLY A 308 -3.16 -2.18 -14.21
C GLY A 308 -1.75 -2.41 -13.66
N ALA A 309 -1.12 -3.48 -14.13
CA ALA A 309 0.21 -3.89 -13.68
C ALA A 309 1.24 -2.75 -13.80
N ARG A 310 2.10 -2.62 -12.78
CA ARG A 310 3.17 -1.59 -12.74
C ARG A 310 2.67 -0.15 -12.84
N SER A 311 1.40 0.12 -12.53
CA SER A 311 0.90 1.49 -12.38
C SER A 311 1.15 1.99 -10.97
N GLU A 312 1.34 3.31 -10.84
CA GLU A 312 1.52 3.99 -9.55
C GLU A 312 0.43 5.04 -9.37
N VAL A 313 -0.29 5.00 -8.25
CA VAL A 313 -1.24 6.02 -7.84
C VAL A 313 -0.82 6.51 -6.47
N VAL A 314 -0.39 7.76 -6.38
CA VAL A 314 0.33 8.28 -5.22
C VAL A 314 -0.16 9.67 -4.80
N GLU A 315 0.40 10.21 -3.72
CA GLU A 315 0.22 11.61 -3.29
C GLU A 315 -1.24 12.01 -3.01
N GLY A 316 -2.07 11.08 -2.54
CA GLY A 316 -3.46 11.39 -2.20
C GLY A 316 -4.41 11.53 -3.41
N VAL A 317 -4.01 11.02 -4.56
CA VAL A 317 -4.90 10.93 -5.74
C VAL A 317 -6.09 10.03 -5.41
N VAL A 318 -7.26 10.42 -5.90
CA VAL A 318 -8.50 9.63 -5.80
C VAL A 318 -8.84 9.05 -7.17
N ILE A 319 -9.01 7.73 -7.23
CA ILE A 319 -9.56 7.04 -8.40
C ILE A 319 -11.02 6.71 -8.14
N GLY A 320 -11.91 7.36 -8.89
CA GLY A 320 -13.36 7.18 -8.78
C GLY A 320 -13.80 5.77 -9.13
N HIS A 321 -14.87 5.30 -8.50
CA HIS A 321 -15.33 3.92 -8.57
C HIS A 321 -15.54 3.40 -10.00
N HIS A 322 -15.39 2.08 -10.19
CA HIS A 322 -15.52 1.39 -11.47
C HIS A 322 -14.52 1.82 -12.55
N SER A 323 -13.51 2.61 -12.21
CA SER A 323 -12.49 3.02 -13.17
C SER A 323 -11.50 1.90 -13.48
N VAL A 324 -10.94 1.95 -14.68
CA VAL A 324 -9.93 1.03 -15.19
C VAL A 324 -8.68 1.85 -15.52
N ILE A 325 -7.63 1.64 -14.77
CA ILE A 325 -6.31 2.19 -15.04
C ILE A 325 -5.52 1.14 -15.82
N GLY A 326 -5.05 1.49 -17.02
CA GLY A 326 -4.22 0.62 -17.83
C GLY A 326 -2.87 0.33 -17.16
N MET A 327 -2.11 -0.62 -17.70
CA MET A 327 -0.78 -0.92 -17.18
C MET A 327 0.19 0.27 -17.41
N GLY A 328 1.13 0.49 -16.47
CA GLY A 328 2.18 1.49 -16.61
C GLY A 328 1.67 2.94 -16.59
N VAL A 329 0.57 3.21 -15.90
CA VAL A 329 0.04 4.56 -15.70
C VAL A 329 0.51 5.11 -14.35
N PHE A 330 1.13 6.30 -14.34
CA PHE A 330 1.68 6.95 -13.16
C PHE A 330 0.89 8.22 -12.84
N ILE A 331 0.20 8.27 -11.69
CA ILE A 331 -0.64 9.41 -11.31
C ILE A 331 -0.26 9.89 -9.92
N GLY A 332 0.32 11.09 -9.85
CA GLY A 332 0.51 11.87 -8.63
C GLY A 332 -0.26 13.20 -8.73
N GLN A 333 -0.18 14.03 -7.70
CA GLN A 333 -0.91 15.31 -7.64
C GLN A 333 -0.54 16.28 -8.76
N SER A 334 0.68 16.20 -9.26
CA SER A 334 1.16 17.05 -10.36
C SER A 334 0.99 16.43 -11.76
N THR A 335 0.52 15.17 -11.83
CA THR A 335 0.30 14.50 -13.11
C THR A 335 -0.91 15.09 -13.82
N ARG A 336 -0.72 15.54 -15.07
CA ARG A 336 -1.82 15.98 -15.91
C ARG A 336 -2.70 14.79 -16.28
N ILE A 337 -4.00 14.90 -16.01
CA ILE A 337 -5.02 13.94 -16.39
C ILE A 337 -5.81 14.57 -17.53
N TYR A 338 -5.52 14.14 -18.77
CA TYR A 338 -6.14 14.68 -19.97
C TYR A 338 -7.37 13.89 -20.38
N ASN A 339 -8.52 14.53 -20.45
CA ASN A 339 -9.74 13.91 -20.96
C ASN A 339 -9.80 14.09 -22.50
N ARG A 340 -9.65 12.99 -23.24
CA ARG A 340 -9.62 12.98 -24.70
C ARG A 340 -10.93 13.49 -25.33
N ALA A 341 -12.07 13.25 -24.65
CA ALA A 341 -13.36 13.63 -25.18
C ALA A 341 -13.66 15.13 -25.04
N THR A 342 -13.18 15.77 -23.97
CA THR A 342 -13.46 17.19 -23.67
C THR A 342 -12.26 18.11 -23.93
N GLY A 343 -11.04 17.56 -24.01
CA GLY A 343 -9.81 18.32 -24.10
C GLY A 343 -9.36 18.95 -22.77
N GLU A 344 -10.07 18.70 -21.68
CA GLU A 344 -9.79 19.24 -20.35
C GLU A 344 -8.62 18.54 -19.68
N ILE A 345 -7.87 19.29 -18.88
CA ILE A 345 -6.80 18.77 -18.03
C ILE A 345 -7.22 18.97 -16.56
N SER A 346 -7.20 17.90 -15.81
CA SER A 346 -7.44 17.89 -14.38
C SER A 346 -6.25 17.29 -13.62
N TYR A 347 -6.30 17.34 -12.28
CA TYR A 347 -5.26 16.85 -11.38
C TYR A 347 -5.87 16.18 -10.15
N GLY A 348 -5.17 15.20 -9.59
CA GLY A 348 -5.50 14.61 -8.29
C GLY A 348 -6.76 13.76 -8.24
N TYR A 349 -7.58 13.73 -9.28
CA TYR A 349 -8.84 12.99 -9.31
C TYR A 349 -9.13 12.39 -10.68
N VAL A 350 -9.42 11.10 -10.71
CA VAL A 350 -9.94 10.40 -11.90
C VAL A 350 -11.44 10.14 -11.69
N PRO A 351 -12.32 10.71 -12.53
CA PRO A 351 -13.77 10.53 -12.40
C PRO A 351 -14.19 9.05 -12.48
N PRO A 352 -15.33 8.68 -11.85
CA PRO A 352 -15.85 7.31 -11.93
C PRO A 352 -16.02 6.81 -13.36
N TYR A 353 -15.92 5.49 -13.53
CA TYR A 353 -16.10 4.79 -14.82
C TYR A 353 -15.10 5.20 -15.93
N SER A 354 -14.00 5.86 -15.56
CA SER A 354 -12.96 6.25 -16.52
C SER A 354 -12.10 5.07 -16.95
N VAL A 355 -11.72 5.05 -18.22
CA VAL A 355 -10.66 4.18 -18.74
C VAL A 355 -9.46 5.06 -19.04
N VAL A 356 -8.36 4.81 -18.32
CA VAL A 356 -7.17 5.66 -18.31
C VAL A 356 -5.97 4.89 -18.82
N VAL A 357 -5.20 5.50 -19.71
CA VAL A 357 -3.94 4.95 -20.24
C VAL A 357 -2.82 5.97 -20.13
N SER A 358 -1.58 5.51 -20.26
CA SER A 358 -0.42 6.39 -20.38
C SER A 358 -0.44 7.13 -21.71
N GLY A 359 -0.03 8.39 -21.68
CA GLY A 359 0.08 9.23 -22.84
C GLY A 359 1.12 10.33 -22.67
N GLN A 360 1.14 11.25 -23.60
CA GLN A 360 2.00 12.44 -23.52
C GLN A 360 1.31 13.64 -24.16
N LEU A 361 1.58 14.82 -23.62
CA LEU A 361 1.11 16.09 -24.14
C LEU A 361 2.30 16.90 -24.61
N PRO A 362 2.25 17.47 -25.82
CA PRO A 362 3.31 18.33 -26.33
C PRO A 362 3.44 19.63 -25.53
N SER A 363 4.63 20.20 -25.49
CA SER A 363 4.86 21.55 -25.03
C SER A 363 4.22 22.55 -25.97
N LYS A 364 4.00 23.79 -25.52
CA LYS A 364 3.38 24.83 -26.34
C LYS A 364 4.17 25.15 -27.61
N ASP A 365 5.49 25.03 -27.55
CA ASP A 365 6.42 25.26 -28.66
C ASP A 365 6.71 24.01 -29.52
N GLY A 366 6.15 22.85 -29.13
CA GLY A 366 6.35 21.59 -29.82
C GLY A 366 7.74 20.98 -29.67
N SER A 367 8.61 21.57 -28.83
CA SER A 367 10.01 21.12 -28.67
C SER A 367 10.14 19.80 -27.97
N HIS A 368 9.18 19.44 -27.09
CA HIS A 368 9.16 18.20 -26.33
C HIS A 368 7.74 17.79 -25.94
N SER A 369 7.59 16.59 -25.43
CA SER A 369 6.34 16.12 -24.85
C SER A 369 6.58 15.62 -23.43
N LEU A 370 5.62 15.86 -22.55
CA LEU A 370 5.64 15.40 -21.18
C LEU A 370 4.57 14.33 -20.95
N TYR A 371 4.89 13.38 -20.11
CA TYR A 371 3.97 12.34 -19.66
C TYR A 371 2.65 12.94 -19.14
N CYS A 372 1.55 12.24 -19.43
CA CYS A 372 0.25 12.48 -18.83
C CYS A 372 -0.54 11.18 -18.72
N ALA A 373 -1.53 11.14 -17.84
CA ALA A 373 -2.57 10.13 -17.85
C ALA A 373 -3.68 10.60 -18.81
N VAL A 374 -4.20 9.70 -19.64
CA VAL A 374 -5.25 10.05 -20.62
C VAL A 374 -6.50 9.27 -20.32
N ILE A 375 -7.59 9.97 -19.99
CA ILE A 375 -8.94 9.39 -19.97
C ILE A 375 -9.35 9.24 -21.45
N VAL A 376 -9.29 8.01 -21.96
CA VAL A 376 -9.62 7.70 -23.35
C VAL A 376 -11.11 7.54 -23.59
N LYS A 377 -11.84 7.15 -22.55
CA LYS A 377 -13.31 7.06 -22.52
C LYS A 377 -13.83 7.01 -21.09
N GLN A 378 -15.05 7.42 -20.91
CA GLN A 378 -15.87 7.09 -19.73
C GLN A 378 -17.03 6.20 -20.20
N VAL A 379 -17.28 5.13 -19.47
CA VAL A 379 -18.34 4.18 -19.76
C VAL A 379 -19.47 4.33 -18.75
N ASP A 380 -20.70 4.01 -19.14
CA ASP A 380 -21.81 3.95 -18.21
C ASP A 380 -21.80 2.65 -17.38
N ALA A 381 -22.59 2.61 -16.32
CA ALA A 381 -22.70 1.45 -15.44
C ALA A 381 -23.15 0.18 -16.20
N LYS A 382 -24.04 0.34 -17.21
CA LYS A 382 -24.54 -0.77 -18.02
C LYS A 382 -23.44 -1.34 -18.92
N THR A 383 -22.64 -0.50 -19.52
CA THR A 383 -21.48 -0.92 -20.35
C THR A 383 -20.44 -1.58 -19.46
N ARG A 384 -20.11 -0.98 -18.30
CA ARG A 384 -19.13 -1.53 -17.37
C ARG A 384 -19.50 -2.92 -16.85
N SER A 385 -20.79 -3.18 -16.59
CA SER A 385 -21.26 -4.48 -16.11
C SER A 385 -21.21 -5.59 -17.17
N LYS A 386 -21.18 -5.24 -18.44
CA LYS A 386 -21.21 -6.19 -19.57
C LYS A 386 -19.86 -6.39 -20.25
N THR A 387 -18.92 -5.46 -20.06
CA THR A 387 -17.65 -5.41 -20.78
C THR A 387 -16.51 -5.84 -19.85
N SER A 388 -15.71 -6.81 -20.28
CA SER A 388 -14.52 -7.22 -19.53
C SER A 388 -13.48 -6.09 -19.50
N VAL A 389 -12.59 -6.11 -18.50
CA VAL A 389 -11.48 -5.14 -18.40
C VAL A 389 -10.61 -5.15 -19.65
N ASN A 390 -10.33 -6.35 -20.20
CA ASN A 390 -9.52 -6.49 -21.42
C ASN A 390 -10.19 -5.87 -22.66
N GLU A 391 -11.52 -5.98 -22.76
CA GLU A 391 -12.26 -5.34 -23.86
C GLU A 391 -12.32 -3.82 -23.71
N LEU A 392 -12.41 -3.32 -22.46
CA LEU A 392 -12.31 -1.87 -22.18
C LEU A 392 -10.96 -1.28 -22.59
N LEU A 393 -9.88 -2.07 -22.47
CA LEU A 393 -8.52 -1.67 -22.84
C LEU A 393 -8.16 -1.95 -24.32
N ARG A 394 -9.04 -2.62 -25.07
CA ARG A 394 -8.88 -2.80 -26.51
C ARG A 394 -9.56 -1.66 -27.29
N GLY A 395 -9.13 -1.42 -28.51
CA GLY A 395 -9.73 -0.41 -29.39
C GLY A 395 -9.44 1.03 -28.92
N LEU A 396 -8.28 1.26 -28.32
CA LEU A 396 -7.84 2.59 -27.89
C LEU A 396 -7.02 3.34 -28.94
N ALA A 397 -6.78 2.70 -30.11
CA ALA A 397 -5.88 3.19 -31.16
C ALA A 397 -6.49 4.25 -32.10
N ASP A 398 -7.81 4.54 -31.99
CA ASP A 398 -8.51 5.49 -32.88
C ASP A 398 -8.83 6.80 -32.19
#